data_3b7bb425b5f14173ee1954254f05154a
#
_entry.id   3b7bb425b5f14173ee1954254f05154a
#
_cell.length_a   1.000
_cell.length_b   1.000
_cell.length_c   1.000
_cell.angle_alpha   90.00
_cell.angle_beta   90.00
_cell.angle_gamma   90.00
#
_symmetry.space_group_name_H-M   'P 1'
#
loop_
_entity.id
_entity.type
_entity.pdbx_description
1 polymer ?
#
loop_
_entity_poly.entity_id
_entity_poly.type
_entity_poly.pdbx_seq_one_letter_code
_entity_poly.pdbx_strand_id
1 'polypeptide(L)'
;ATRPPYYAGRPIEFAGYVDDFDRTIRAMEFSLDDGASWTAYPTEAVDKTRGVNWRFVYTPPQAGRYLLKVRPVTEDGEPSPLVAGFAFEALPLARTFGTARIRGVGGSFAEARIFRSRELAAITPEEAAFLAQSLGVATVYDLRTASEVAAHPEPYIVGMKTIALTPAAETRRKDADKRLVAGIIGKYGAPEERMSANYRRYVSEYPLVGQALRSMAAEGKPALIHCANGKDRTGVLCATLLRVAGADEDAIIEDYLRVNEDHADLIAAEASRLDAGMTDY
;
A
#
# COMPACT_ATOMS: atom_id res chain seq x y z
N ALA A 1 -21.42 -1.79 16.29
CA ALA A 1 -20.64 -1.99 15.08
C ALA A 1 -19.32 -1.26 15.27
N THR A 2 -18.20 -1.97 15.25
CA THR A 2 -16.86 -1.37 15.21
C THR A 2 -16.73 -0.63 13.89
N ARG A 3 -16.38 0.65 13.94
CA ARG A 3 -16.06 1.41 12.73
C ARG A 3 -14.85 0.76 12.06
N PRO A 4 -14.84 0.63 10.72
CA PRO A 4 -13.64 0.18 10.03
C PRO A 4 -12.50 1.17 10.30
N PRO A 5 -11.27 0.71 10.42
CA PRO A 5 -10.13 1.56 10.63
C PRO A 5 -9.91 2.51 9.44
N TYR A 6 -9.39 3.69 9.73
CA TYR A 6 -9.02 4.68 8.72
C TYR A 6 -7.52 4.63 8.45
N TYR A 7 -7.11 4.97 7.23
CA TYR A 7 -5.71 4.86 6.80
C TYR A 7 -5.20 6.15 6.16
N ALA A 8 -3.94 6.45 6.41
CA ALA A 8 -3.24 7.52 5.71
C ALA A 8 -3.20 7.25 4.20
N GLY A 9 -3.40 8.29 3.39
CA GLY A 9 -3.45 8.19 1.94
C GLY A 9 -4.75 7.57 1.38
N ARG A 10 -5.76 7.28 2.23
CA ARG A 10 -7.05 6.76 1.81
C ARG A 10 -8.16 7.76 2.05
N PRO A 11 -9.09 7.93 1.11
CA PRO A 11 -10.25 8.78 1.31
C PRO A 11 -11.15 8.21 2.40
N ILE A 12 -11.55 9.08 3.31
CA ILE A 12 -12.51 8.81 4.38
C ILE A 12 -13.74 9.65 4.09
N GLU A 13 -14.88 9.01 4.04
CA GLU A 13 -16.15 9.71 3.91
C GLU A 13 -16.76 9.94 5.28
N PHE A 14 -17.06 11.20 5.57
CA PHE A 14 -17.85 11.63 6.71
C PHE A 14 -19.21 12.10 6.21
N ALA A 15 -20.27 11.71 6.88
CA ALA A 15 -21.61 12.13 6.56
C ALA A 15 -22.38 12.46 7.82
N GLY A 16 -23.31 13.36 7.72
CA GLY A 16 -24.16 13.74 8.83
C GLY A 16 -25.41 14.46 8.37
N TYR A 17 -26.22 14.81 9.36
CA TYR A 17 -27.42 15.58 9.20
C TYR A 17 -27.36 16.77 10.15
N VAL A 18 -27.84 17.92 9.69
CA VAL A 18 -27.97 19.12 10.51
C VAL A 18 -29.32 19.78 10.23
N ASP A 19 -29.91 20.31 11.27
CA ASP A 19 -31.15 21.05 11.22
C ASP A 19 -31.02 22.34 12.03
N ASP A 20 -31.57 23.43 11.53
CA ASP A 20 -31.78 24.68 12.26
C ASP A 20 -33.25 25.08 12.02
N PHE A 21 -34.12 24.72 12.93
CA PHE A 21 -35.56 24.74 12.78
C PHE A 21 -36.16 26.09 12.32
N ASP A 22 -35.43 27.19 12.50
CA ASP A 22 -35.92 28.53 12.23
C ASP A 22 -35.23 29.23 11.07
N ARG A 23 -34.09 28.67 10.54
CA ARG A 23 -33.27 29.33 9.56
C ARG A 23 -32.82 28.37 8.46
N THR A 24 -32.65 28.89 7.26
CA THR A 24 -32.09 28.12 6.11
C THR A 24 -30.58 27.99 6.26
N ILE A 25 -30.08 26.75 6.12
CA ILE A 25 -28.65 26.48 6.09
C ILE A 25 -28.16 26.64 4.65
N ARG A 26 -27.25 27.59 4.43
CA ARG A 26 -26.70 27.89 3.08
C ARG A 26 -25.36 27.20 2.80
N ALA A 27 -24.62 26.83 3.85
CA ALA A 27 -23.34 26.16 3.70
C ALA A 27 -23.01 25.28 4.91
N MET A 28 -22.16 24.31 4.70
CA MET A 28 -21.46 23.59 5.75
C MET A 28 -20.00 24.00 5.76
N GLU A 29 -19.45 24.27 6.93
CA GLU A 29 -18.04 24.56 7.11
C GLU A 29 -17.33 23.41 7.81
N PHE A 30 -16.14 23.08 7.30
CA PHE A 30 -15.28 22.02 7.83
C PHE A 30 -13.92 22.58 8.21
N SER A 31 -13.38 22.13 9.33
CA SER A 31 -12.04 22.47 9.82
C SER A 31 -11.29 21.20 10.22
N LEU A 32 -9.98 21.16 9.91
CA LEU A 32 -9.06 20.09 10.27
C LEU A 32 -7.89 20.58 11.14
N ASP A 33 -7.93 21.84 11.55
CA ASP A 33 -6.91 22.54 12.35
C ASP A 33 -7.50 23.09 13.65
N ASP A 34 -8.42 22.34 14.24
CA ASP A 34 -9.10 22.65 15.49
C ASP A 34 -9.96 23.93 15.47
N GLY A 35 -10.36 24.38 14.27
CA GLY A 35 -11.18 25.58 14.07
C GLY A 35 -10.38 26.84 13.78
N ALA A 36 -9.07 26.75 13.57
CA ALA A 36 -8.25 27.89 13.20
C ALA A 36 -8.55 28.38 11.78
N SER A 37 -8.88 27.46 10.87
CA SER A 37 -9.40 27.78 9.55
C SER A 37 -10.63 26.94 9.22
N TRP A 38 -11.49 27.48 8.33
CA TRP A 38 -12.72 26.85 7.89
C TRP A 38 -12.87 26.90 6.37
N THR A 39 -13.26 25.78 5.79
CA THR A 39 -13.59 25.68 4.37
C THR A 39 -15.08 25.48 4.21
N ALA A 40 -15.74 26.41 3.49
CA ALA A 40 -17.18 26.40 3.27
C ALA A 40 -17.54 25.64 1.99
N TYR A 41 -18.55 24.79 2.08
CA TYR A 41 -19.20 24.10 0.98
C TYR A 41 -20.66 24.50 0.91
N PRO A 42 -21.12 25.14 -0.19
CA PRO A 42 -22.52 25.53 -0.34
C PRO A 42 -23.44 24.31 -0.26
N THR A 43 -24.57 24.48 0.41
CA THR A 43 -25.68 23.53 0.37
C THR A 43 -26.66 23.91 -0.72
N GLU A 44 -27.40 22.92 -1.24
CA GLU A 44 -28.57 23.23 -2.03
C GLU A 44 -29.58 23.97 -1.14
N ALA A 45 -30.25 25.00 -1.67
CA ALA A 45 -31.23 25.78 -0.93
C ALA A 45 -32.39 24.86 -0.48
N VAL A 46 -32.43 24.56 0.79
CA VAL A 46 -33.44 23.71 1.41
C VAL A 46 -34.42 24.58 2.18
N ASP A 47 -35.69 24.24 2.10
CA ASP A 47 -36.77 24.85 2.88
C ASP A 47 -36.41 24.81 4.38
N LYS A 48 -36.78 25.88 5.09
CA LYS A 48 -36.61 26.06 6.56
C LYS A 48 -37.11 24.89 7.42
N THR A 49 -37.96 24.03 6.82
CA THR A 49 -38.56 22.88 7.52
C THR A 49 -37.79 21.59 7.33
N ARG A 50 -36.69 21.65 6.57
CA ARG A 50 -35.86 20.46 6.25
C ARG A 50 -34.40 20.72 6.60
N GLY A 51 -33.83 19.81 7.34
CA GLY A 51 -32.40 19.81 7.59
C GLY A 51 -31.59 19.37 6.35
N VAL A 52 -30.30 19.53 6.46
CA VAL A 52 -29.34 19.25 5.40
C VAL A 52 -28.56 17.97 5.69
N ASN A 53 -28.61 17.03 4.75
CA ASN A 53 -27.65 15.93 4.74
C ASN A 53 -26.38 16.41 4.09
N TRP A 54 -25.26 16.24 4.77
CA TRP A 54 -23.95 16.63 4.26
C TRP A 54 -23.02 15.43 4.13
N ARG A 55 -22.05 15.55 3.23
CA ARG A 55 -20.99 14.59 3.00
C ARG A 55 -19.68 15.36 2.83
N PHE A 56 -18.62 14.84 3.46
CA PHE A 56 -17.27 15.40 3.37
C PHE A 56 -16.28 14.26 3.19
N VAL A 57 -15.40 14.37 2.18
CA VAL A 57 -14.36 13.38 1.92
C VAL A 57 -13.00 14.00 2.26
N TYR A 58 -12.26 13.33 3.10
CA TYR A 58 -10.91 13.74 3.48
C TYR A 58 -9.92 12.60 3.34
N THR A 59 -8.74 12.89 2.78
CA THR A 59 -7.63 11.94 2.68
C THR A 59 -6.52 12.39 3.62
N PRO A 60 -6.32 11.72 4.78
CA PRO A 60 -5.24 12.06 5.70
C PRO A 60 -3.88 11.87 5.01
N PRO A 61 -2.99 12.88 4.97
CA PRO A 61 -1.71 12.76 4.29
C PRO A 61 -0.72 11.85 5.02
N GLN A 62 -0.88 11.69 6.33
CA GLN A 62 0.02 10.92 7.19
C GLN A 62 -0.77 10.14 8.24
N ALA A 63 -0.13 9.11 8.82
CA ALA A 63 -0.66 8.44 10.00
C ALA A 63 -0.65 9.39 11.19
N GLY A 64 -1.71 9.33 12.01
CA GLY A 64 -1.84 10.21 13.16
C GLY A 64 -3.28 10.41 13.62
N ARG A 65 -3.44 11.24 14.63
CA ARG A 65 -4.75 11.63 15.15
C ARG A 65 -5.20 12.92 14.51
N TYR A 66 -6.47 12.93 14.11
CA TYR A 66 -7.14 14.05 13.44
C TYR A 66 -8.42 14.40 14.16
N LEU A 67 -8.80 15.67 14.07
CA LEU A 67 -10.06 16.19 14.53
C LEU A 67 -10.73 16.94 13.40
N LEU A 68 -11.81 16.37 12.86
CA LEU A 68 -12.69 17.07 11.93
C LEU A 68 -13.74 17.83 12.73
N LYS A 69 -13.81 19.15 12.58
CA LYS A 69 -14.88 19.99 13.10
C LYS A 69 -15.83 20.41 11.99
N VAL A 70 -17.11 20.44 12.29
CA VAL A 70 -18.19 20.75 11.35
C VAL A 70 -19.17 21.71 12.00
N ARG A 71 -19.59 22.72 11.25
CA ARG A 71 -20.68 23.63 11.64
C ARG A 71 -21.48 24.09 10.44
N PRO A 72 -22.79 24.35 10.58
CA PRO A 72 -23.59 25.00 9.54
C PRO A 72 -23.38 26.53 9.53
N VAL A 73 -23.62 27.10 8.37
CA VAL A 73 -23.71 28.56 8.16
C VAL A 73 -25.10 28.87 7.63
N THR A 74 -25.80 29.77 8.32
CA THR A 74 -27.16 30.17 7.97
C THR A 74 -27.21 31.15 6.79
N GLU A 75 -28.41 31.43 6.31
CA GLU A 75 -28.67 32.38 5.20
C GLU A 75 -28.12 33.79 5.47
N ASP A 76 -28.04 34.20 6.72
CA ASP A 76 -27.50 35.48 7.17
C ASP A 76 -25.96 35.54 7.09
N GLY A 77 -25.32 34.41 6.81
CA GLY A 77 -23.87 34.27 6.76
C GLY A 77 -23.23 34.04 8.13
N GLU A 78 -24.02 33.84 9.16
CA GLU A 78 -23.53 33.59 10.50
C GLU A 78 -23.25 32.10 10.71
N PRO A 79 -22.04 31.74 11.15
CA PRO A 79 -21.74 30.34 11.49
C PRO A 79 -22.40 29.97 12.82
N SER A 80 -22.87 28.74 12.92
CA SER A 80 -23.43 28.21 14.16
C SER A 80 -22.38 28.24 15.28
N PRO A 81 -22.74 28.65 16.49
CA PRO A 81 -21.87 28.52 17.64
C PRO A 81 -21.70 27.06 18.10
N LEU A 82 -22.59 26.17 17.66
CA LEU A 82 -22.50 24.75 17.93
C LEU A 82 -21.62 24.07 16.85
N VAL A 83 -20.56 23.46 17.33
CA VAL A 83 -19.57 22.77 16.45
C VAL A 83 -19.59 21.30 16.80
N ALA A 84 -19.86 20.45 15.81
CA ALA A 84 -19.67 19.01 15.95
C ALA A 84 -18.21 18.65 15.72
N GLY A 85 -17.68 17.71 16.53
CA GLY A 85 -16.31 17.22 16.41
C GLY A 85 -16.24 15.70 16.21
N PHE A 86 -15.40 15.25 15.27
CA PHE A 86 -15.14 13.84 14.99
C PHE A 86 -13.65 13.59 15.13
N ALA A 87 -13.23 13.02 16.26
CA ALA A 87 -11.87 12.54 16.43
C ALA A 87 -11.71 11.19 15.75
N PHE A 88 -10.66 11.03 14.97
CA PHE A 88 -10.30 9.75 14.34
C PHE A 88 -8.78 9.59 14.27
N GLU A 89 -8.35 8.35 14.10
CA GLU A 89 -6.95 8.00 13.91
C GLU A 89 -6.77 7.38 12.53
N ALA A 90 -5.81 7.90 11.76
CA ALA A 90 -5.37 7.30 10.52
C ALA A 90 -4.14 6.43 10.79
N LEU A 91 -4.23 5.15 10.46
CA LEU A 91 -3.17 4.18 10.64
C LEU A 91 -2.18 4.19 9.46
N PRO A 92 -0.91 3.81 9.65
CA PRO A 92 0.03 3.72 8.55
C PRO A 92 -0.30 2.53 7.65
N LEU A 93 -0.15 2.70 6.33
CA LEU A 93 -0.26 1.61 5.35
C LEU A 93 1.00 0.76 5.24
N ALA A 94 2.15 1.34 5.56
CA ALA A 94 3.45 0.69 5.49
C ALA A 94 4.40 1.22 6.56
N ARG A 95 5.44 0.44 6.86
CA ARG A 95 6.55 0.84 7.73
C ARG A 95 7.87 0.42 7.08
N THR A 96 8.88 1.26 7.19
CA THR A 96 10.23 0.94 6.69
C THR A 96 11.06 0.26 7.77
N PHE A 97 11.75 -0.81 7.38
CA PHE A 97 12.64 -1.61 8.17
C PHE A 97 13.97 -1.77 7.40
N GLY A 98 15.04 -1.23 7.93
CA GLY A 98 16.27 -1.07 7.14
C GLY A 98 15.99 -0.34 5.84
N THR A 99 16.21 -1.00 4.70
CA THR A 99 15.85 -0.49 3.36
C THR A 99 14.52 -1.03 2.84
N ALA A 100 13.89 -1.96 3.56
CA ALA A 100 12.65 -2.62 3.12
C ALA A 100 11.42 -1.86 3.62
N ARG A 101 10.61 -1.34 2.72
CA ARG A 101 9.27 -0.85 3.04
C ARG A 101 8.32 -2.05 3.09
N ILE A 102 7.81 -2.35 4.29
CA ILE A 102 6.89 -3.46 4.54
C ILE A 102 5.48 -2.90 4.65
N ARG A 103 4.54 -3.49 3.93
CA ARG A 103 3.12 -3.14 3.98
C ARG A 103 2.22 -4.37 4.02
N GLY A 104 1.00 -4.17 4.47
CA GLY A 104 -0.04 -5.18 4.41
C GLY A 104 -0.52 -5.43 2.97
N VAL A 105 -0.90 -6.66 2.67
CA VAL A 105 -1.54 -7.05 1.41
C VAL A 105 -3.04 -6.87 1.57
N GLY A 106 -3.64 -6.03 0.73
CA GLY A 106 -5.07 -5.72 0.75
C GLY A 106 -5.54 -4.89 1.94
N GLY A 107 -4.65 -4.36 2.77
CA GLY A 107 -5.03 -3.62 3.98
C GLY A 107 -3.90 -2.83 4.62
N SER A 108 -4.15 -2.41 5.86
CA SER A 108 -3.17 -1.66 6.65
C SER A 108 -2.06 -2.54 7.20
N PHE A 109 -0.95 -1.87 7.56
CA PHE A 109 0.15 -2.52 8.25
C PHE A 109 -0.25 -3.10 9.62
N ALA A 110 -1.11 -2.41 10.37
CA ALA A 110 -1.46 -2.81 11.73
C ALA A 110 -2.40 -4.03 11.81
N GLU A 111 -3.20 -4.27 10.78
CA GLU A 111 -4.24 -5.33 10.77
C GLU A 111 -3.96 -6.44 9.77
N ALA A 112 -2.91 -6.28 8.96
CA ALA A 112 -2.55 -7.28 7.97
C ALA A 112 -2.12 -8.59 8.61
N ARG A 113 -2.52 -9.67 7.98
CA ARG A 113 -2.00 -11.02 8.27
C ARG A 113 -0.97 -11.46 7.24
N ILE A 114 -1.00 -10.87 6.05
CA ILE A 114 -0.03 -11.08 5.00
C ILE A 114 0.64 -9.75 4.69
N PHE A 115 1.96 -9.76 4.73
CA PHE A 115 2.81 -8.60 4.46
C PHE A 115 3.59 -8.83 3.18
N ARG A 116 4.01 -7.75 2.55
CA ARG A 116 4.92 -7.78 1.41
C ARG A 116 6.01 -6.74 1.56
N SER A 117 7.19 -7.05 0.98
CA SER A 117 8.34 -6.15 0.95
C SER A 117 9.31 -6.49 -0.19
N ARG A 118 10.38 -5.70 -0.29
CA ARG A 118 11.64 -6.13 -0.92
C ARG A 118 12.41 -7.05 0.05
N GLU A 119 13.59 -7.52 -0.36
CA GLU A 119 14.49 -8.32 0.49
C GLU A 119 14.77 -7.67 1.85
N LEU A 120 15.03 -8.50 2.84
CA LEU A 120 15.23 -8.11 4.24
C LEU A 120 16.72 -8.06 4.64
N ALA A 121 17.66 -8.03 3.69
CA ALA A 121 19.10 -8.10 3.98
C ALA A 121 19.60 -6.99 4.92
N ALA A 122 18.96 -5.82 4.91
CA ALA A 122 19.34 -4.67 5.73
C ALA A 122 18.48 -4.50 7.01
N ILE A 123 17.65 -5.48 7.36
CA ILE A 123 16.82 -5.41 8.57
C ILE A 123 17.68 -5.55 9.84
N THR A 124 17.44 -4.72 10.84
CA THR A 124 18.13 -4.81 12.13
C THR A 124 17.54 -5.92 13.01
N PRO A 125 18.28 -6.41 14.02
CA PRO A 125 17.76 -7.41 14.98
C PRO A 125 16.49 -6.95 15.71
N GLU A 126 16.39 -5.67 16.07
CA GLU A 126 15.24 -5.08 16.74
C GLU A 126 14.01 -5.04 15.82
N GLU A 127 14.23 -4.69 14.56
CA GLU A 127 13.19 -4.69 13.53
C GLU A 127 12.70 -6.10 13.23
N ALA A 128 13.62 -7.06 13.15
CA ALA A 128 13.30 -8.48 13.00
C ALA A 128 12.48 -9.02 14.18
N ALA A 129 12.85 -8.64 15.41
CA ALA A 129 12.10 -8.98 16.61
C ALA A 129 10.69 -8.37 16.60
N PHE A 130 10.54 -7.15 16.11
CA PHE A 130 9.23 -6.51 15.96
C PHE A 130 8.33 -7.26 14.96
N LEU A 131 8.85 -7.69 13.82
CA LEU A 131 8.09 -8.51 12.86
C LEU A 131 7.61 -9.81 13.47
N ALA A 132 8.49 -10.51 14.20
CA ALA A 132 8.17 -11.80 14.80
C ALA A 132 7.22 -11.67 15.99
N GLN A 133 7.47 -10.73 16.90
CA GLN A 133 6.80 -10.66 18.20
C GLN A 133 5.58 -9.74 18.19
N SER A 134 5.70 -8.57 17.55
CA SER A 134 4.61 -7.57 17.56
C SER A 134 3.60 -7.80 16.44
N LEU A 135 4.05 -8.20 15.25
CA LEU A 135 3.17 -8.50 14.12
C LEU A 135 2.83 -9.99 14.02
N GLY A 136 3.51 -10.84 14.80
CA GLY A 136 3.29 -12.28 14.81
C GLY A 136 3.67 -12.99 13.50
N VAL A 137 4.53 -12.38 12.67
CA VAL A 137 4.99 -13.00 11.42
C VAL A 137 5.71 -14.30 11.75
N ALA A 138 5.12 -15.41 11.35
CA ALA A 138 5.67 -16.75 11.62
C ALA A 138 6.45 -17.31 10.43
N THR A 139 6.11 -16.88 9.22
CA THR A 139 6.71 -17.43 7.99
C THR A 139 7.06 -16.32 7.01
N VAL A 140 8.27 -16.41 6.47
CA VAL A 140 8.74 -15.58 5.34
C VAL A 140 8.76 -16.46 4.10
N TYR A 141 8.09 -16.02 3.05
CA TYR A 141 8.11 -16.65 1.72
C TYR A 141 9.09 -15.89 0.83
N ASP A 142 10.29 -16.44 0.68
CA ASP A 142 11.35 -15.87 -0.14
C ASP A 142 11.26 -16.40 -1.58
N LEU A 143 10.93 -15.50 -2.51
CA LEU A 143 10.79 -15.79 -3.94
C LEU A 143 12.06 -15.49 -4.74
N ARG A 144 13.18 -15.26 -4.07
CA ARG A 144 14.45 -14.95 -4.72
C ARG A 144 15.09 -16.19 -5.33
N THR A 145 15.91 -15.95 -6.32
CA THR A 145 16.79 -16.97 -6.91
C THR A 145 17.95 -17.28 -5.94
N ALA A 146 18.58 -18.43 -6.15
CA ALA A 146 19.75 -18.80 -5.35
C ALA A 146 20.90 -17.78 -5.46
N SER A 147 21.05 -17.15 -6.65
CA SER A 147 22.07 -16.13 -6.88
C SER A 147 21.76 -14.81 -6.16
N GLU A 148 20.48 -14.41 -6.11
CA GLU A 148 20.04 -13.22 -5.34
C GLU A 148 20.22 -13.43 -3.84
N VAL A 149 19.88 -14.61 -3.33
CA VAL A 149 20.09 -14.96 -1.90
C VAL A 149 21.58 -14.97 -1.56
N ALA A 150 22.44 -15.52 -2.43
CA ALA A 150 23.88 -15.53 -2.20
C ALA A 150 24.52 -14.14 -2.23
N ALA A 151 24.00 -13.24 -3.08
CA ALA A 151 24.46 -11.86 -3.17
C ALA A 151 24.03 -11.00 -1.98
N HIS A 152 22.80 -11.20 -1.50
CA HIS A 152 22.21 -10.44 -0.39
C HIS A 152 21.60 -11.41 0.64
N PRO A 153 22.42 -12.06 1.48
CA PRO A 153 21.93 -12.98 2.49
C PRO A 153 21.11 -12.23 3.54
N GLU A 154 20.01 -12.82 3.96
CA GLU A 154 19.18 -12.25 5.02
C GLU A 154 19.60 -12.80 6.39
N PRO A 155 19.42 -12.00 7.46
CA PRO A 155 19.72 -12.46 8.80
C PRO A 155 18.74 -13.57 9.22
N TYR A 156 19.23 -14.50 10.02
CA TYR A 156 18.35 -15.46 10.69
C TYR A 156 17.49 -14.73 11.73
N ILE A 157 16.17 -14.88 11.63
CA ILE A 157 15.23 -14.25 12.55
C ILE A 157 14.62 -15.28 13.47
N VAL A 158 14.92 -15.17 14.76
CA VAL A 158 14.40 -16.08 15.79
C VAL A 158 12.87 -16.04 15.81
N GLY A 159 12.25 -17.19 15.72
CA GLY A 159 10.79 -17.34 15.75
C GLY A 159 10.10 -17.23 14.39
N MET A 160 10.83 -16.96 13.34
CA MET A 160 10.32 -16.98 11.96
C MET A 160 10.94 -18.11 11.15
N LYS A 161 10.11 -18.76 10.33
CA LYS A 161 10.52 -19.79 9.37
C LYS A 161 10.63 -19.17 7.99
N THR A 162 11.74 -19.36 7.31
CA THR A 162 11.87 -18.98 5.89
C THR A 162 11.58 -20.18 5.01
N ILE A 163 10.67 -20.00 4.06
CA ILE A 163 10.36 -20.96 3.00
C ILE A 163 10.88 -20.37 1.69
N ALA A 164 11.98 -20.93 1.20
CA ALA A 164 12.50 -20.57 -0.10
C ALA A 164 11.63 -21.18 -1.20
N LEU A 165 11.03 -20.32 -2.00
CA LEU A 165 10.25 -20.66 -3.18
C LEU A 165 11.04 -20.28 -4.43
N THR A 166 12.26 -20.81 -4.51
CA THR A 166 13.17 -20.53 -5.61
C THR A 166 12.67 -21.16 -6.89
N PRO A 167 12.53 -20.40 -7.98
CA PRO A 167 12.19 -20.97 -9.27
C PRO A 167 13.21 -22.03 -9.70
N ALA A 168 12.75 -23.22 -10.05
CA ALA A 168 13.60 -24.28 -10.56
C ALA A 168 14.12 -23.90 -11.95
N ALA A 169 15.32 -23.46 -12.10
CA ALA A 169 15.97 -23.06 -13.34
C ALA A 169 15.69 -21.61 -13.82
N GLU A 170 16.14 -20.62 -13.06
CA GLU A 170 16.74 -19.47 -13.74
C GLU A 170 18.13 -19.91 -14.23
N THR A 171 18.19 -20.34 -15.48
CA THR A 171 19.45 -20.47 -16.21
C THR A 171 20.16 -19.12 -16.09
N ARG A 172 21.31 -19.14 -15.39
CA ARG A 172 22.22 -18.02 -15.22
C ARG A 172 22.27 -17.16 -16.47
N ARG A 173 21.75 -15.94 -16.43
CA ARG A 173 22.24 -14.86 -17.26
C ARG A 173 23.34 -14.18 -16.47
N LYS A 174 24.58 -14.58 -16.74
CA LYS A 174 25.77 -13.81 -16.38
C LYS A 174 25.66 -12.46 -17.07
N ASP A 175 26.03 -11.41 -16.34
CA ASP A 175 26.28 -10.02 -16.73
C ASP A 175 25.99 -9.71 -18.20
N ALA A 176 24.85 -9.06 -18.44
CA ALA A 176 24.43 -8.67 -19.77
C ALA A 176 25.27 -7.46 -20.21
N ASP A 177 26.29 -7.72 -21.04
CA ASP A 177 26.97 -6.70 -21.82
C ASP A 177 25.90 -5.86 -22.59
N LYS A 178 26.09 -4.52 -22.63
CA LYS A 178 25.16 -3.59 -23.31
C LYS A 178 24.83 -4.01 -24.75
N ARG A 179 25.77 -4.69 -25.45
CA ARG A 179 25.55 -5.31 -26.76
C ARG A 179 24.55 -6.47 -26.72
N LEU A 180 24.51 -7.20 -25.62
CA LEU A 180 23.56 -8.28 -25.41
C LEU A 180 22.13 -7.72 -25.19
N VAL A 181 21.98 -6.55 -24.58
CA VAL A 181 20.68 -5.90 -24.36
C VAL A 181 20.04 -5.53 -25.69
N ALA A 182 20.79 -4.93 -26.63
CA ALA A 182 20.30 -4.60 -27.96
C ALA A 182 19.89 -5.87 -28.75
N GLY A 183 20.67 -6.95 -28.65
CA GLY A 183 20.34 -8.25 -29.23
C GLY A 183 19.12 -8.91 -28.59
N ILE A 184 18.90 -8.68 -27.30
CA ILE A 184 17.74 -9.17 -26.55
C ILE A 184 16.45 -8.43 -26.98
N ILE A 185 16.51 -7.11 -27.16
CA ILE A 185 15.36 -6.33 -27.64
C ILE A 185 14.94 -6.82 -29.02
N GLY A 186 15.90 -7.02 -29.93
CA GLY A 186 15.63 -7.54 -31.28
C GLY A 186 15.05 -8.97 -31.32
N LYS A 187 15.38 -9.79 -30.30
CA LYS A 187 14.94 -11.19 -30.24
C LYS A 187 13.65 -11.43 -29.47
N TYR A 188 13.35 -10.60 -28.49
CA TYR A 188 12.26 -10.84 -27.50
C TYR A 188 11.22 -9.73 -27.42
N GLY A 189 11.24 -8.78 -28.34
CA GLY A 189 10.28 -7.65 -28.38
C GLY A 189 10.54 -6.54 -27.38
N ALA A 190 9.62 -5.61 -27.31
CA ALA A 190 9.66 -4.46 -26.41
C ALA A 190 9.70 -4.87 -24.94
N PRO A 191 10.24 -4.03 -24.03
CA PRO A 191 10.30 -4.33 -22.60
C PRO A 191 8.94 -4.73 -22.00
N GLU A 192 7.87 -4.08 -22.42
CA GLU A 192 6.49 -4.32 -21.95
C GLU A 192 5.98 -5.71 -22.35
N GLU A 193 6.28 -6.14 -23.58
CA GLU A 193 5.91 -7.48 -24.09
C GLU A 193 6.63 -8.57 -23.31
N ARG A 194 7.91 -8.37 -23.04
CA ARG A 194 8.72 -9.31 -22.23
C ARG A 194 8.23 -9.39 -20.81
N MET A 195 7.89 -8.25 -20.20
CA MET A 195 7.34 -8.22 -18.85
C MET A 195 5.99 -8.93 -18.81
N SER A 196 5.09 -8.66 -19.74
CA SER A 196 3.81 -9.34 -19.87
C SER A 196 3.98 -10.86 -20.00
N ALA A 197 4.93 -11.31 -20.83
CA ALA A 197 5.25 -12.73 -20.96
C ALA A 197 5.79 -13.34 -19.66
N ASN A 198 6.66 -12.62 -18.93
CA ASN A 198 7.19 -13.07 -17.64
C ASN A 198 6.07 -13.19 -16.59
N TYR A 199 5.15 -12.22 -16.52
CA TYR A 199 4.02 -12.30 -15.57
C TYR A 199 3.10 -13.49 -15.86
N ARG A 200 2.81 -13.75 -17.15
CA ARG A 200 2.05 -14.96 -17.53
C ARG A 200 2.76 -16.24 -17.10
N ARG A 201 4.07 -16.32 -17.29
CA ARG A 201 4.90 -17.46 -16.85
C ARG A 201 4.86 -17.62 -15.34
N TYR A 202 4.95 -16.55 -14.57
CA TYR A 202 4.85 -16.63 -13.10
C TYR A 202 3.52 -17.24 -12.64
N VAL A 203 2.44 -17.00 -13.35
CA VAL A 203 1.13 -17.59 -13.00
C VAL A 203 0.99 -19.02 -13.52
N SER A 204 1.39 -19.29 -14.77
CA SER A 204 1.07 -20.56 -15.47
C SER A 204 2.12 -21.65 -15.33
N GLU A 205 3.40 -21.27 -15.21
CA GLU A 205 4.51 -22.23 -15.25
C GLU A 205 5.19 -22.42 -13.90
N TYR A 206 4.91 -21.52 -12.93
CA TYR A 206 5.52 -21.62 -11.62
C TYR A 206 4.57 -22.31 -10.62
N PRO A 207 4.83 -23.55 -10.22
CA PRO A 207 4.05 -24.23 -9.20
C PRO A 207 4.13 -23.54 -7.84
N LEU A 208 5.03 -22.57 -7.70
CA LEU A 208 5.34 -21.85 -6.46
C LEU A 208 4.16 -21.02 -5.94
N VAL A 209 3.38 -20.39 -6.82
CA VAL A 209 2.20 -19.60 -6.42
C VAL A 209 1.20 -20.51 -5.70
N GLY A 210 0.83 -21.62 -6.30
CA GLY A 210 -0.08 -22.58 -5.69
C GLY A 210 0.48 -23.24 -4.43
N GLN A 211 1.79 -23.46 -4.37
CA GLN A 211 2.49 -24.00 -3.20
C GLN A 211 2.46 -23.01 -2.03
N ALA A 212 2.78 -21.74 -2.29
CA ALA A 212 2.71 -20.67 -1.29
C ALA A 212 1.30 -20.51 -0.72
N LEU A 213 0.28 -20.43 -1.58
CA LEU A 213 -1.12 -20.28 -1.16
C LEU A 213 -1.58 -21.45 -0.28
N ARG A 214 -1.25 -22.69 -0.65
CA ARG A 214 -1.57 -23.87 0.17
C ARG A 214 -0.86 -23.84 1.53
N SER A 215 0.43 -23.46 1.54
CA SER A 215 1.20 -23.35 2.78
C SER A 215 0.62 -22.26 3.69
N MET A 216 0.30 -21.08 3.16
CA MET A 216 -0.33 -20.00 3.92
C MET A 216 -1.67 -20.41 4.51
N ALA A 217 -2.51 -21.07 3.71
CA ALA A 217 -3.81 -21.56 4.16
C ALA A 217 -3.68 -22.62 5.27
N ALA A 218 -2.72 -23.53 5.15
CA ALA A 218 -2.50 -24.59 6.12
C ALA A 218 -1.93 -24.04 7.45
N GLU A 219 -1.02 -23.08 7.40
CA GLU A 219 -0.40 -22.50 8.59
C GLU A 219 -1.33 -21.50 9.31
N GLY A 220 -2.14 -20.75 8.58
CA GLY A 220 -3.11 -19.80 9.12
C GLY A 220 -2.51 -18.70 9.99
N LYS A 221 -1.19 -18.47 9.91
CA LYS A 221 -0.43 -17.47 10.69
C LYS A 221 -0.05 -16.28 9.83
N PRO A 222 0.25 -15.12 10.44
CA PRO A 222 0.78 -13.99 9.69
C PRO A 222 2.08 -14.37 8.96
N ALA A 223 2.20 -13.91 7.71
CA ALA A 223 3.31 -14.23 6.84
C ALA A 223 3.82 -12.98 6.09
N LEU A 224 5.09 -12.99 5.69
CA LEU A 224 5.69 -11.98 4.86
C LEU A 224 6.13 -12.61 3.52
N ILE A 225 5.83 -11.94 2.42
CA ILE A 225 6.19 -12.35 1.06
C ILE A 225 7.17 -11.34 0.50
N HIS A 226 8.29 -11.81 -0.01
CA HIS A 226 9.23 -10.93 -0.70
C HIS A 226 9.96 -11.62 -1.86
N CYS A 227 10.58 -10.82 -2.69
CA CYS A 227 11.62 -11.21 -3.63
C CYS A 227 12.77 -10.21 -3.52
N ALA A 228 13.65 -10.06 -4.51
CA ALA A 228 14.71 -9.05 -4.44
C ALA A 228 14.13 -7.63 -4.33
N ASN A 229 13.22 -7.25 -5.22
CA ASN A 229 12.62 -5.91 -5.24
C ASN A 229 11.19 -5.84 -4.66
N GLY A 230 10.57 -6.95 -4.28
CA GLY A 230 9.19 -6.94 -3.77
C GLY A 230 8.13 -6.52 -4.81
N LYS A 231 8.48 -6.43 -6.08
CA LYS A 231 7.63 -5.89 -7.14
C LYS A 231 6.97 -7.00 -7.97
N ASP A 232 7.72 -7.70 -8.79
CA ASP A 232 7.17 -8.57 -9.83
C ASP A 232 6.70 -9.93 -9.28
N ARG A 233 7.58 -10.80 -8.84
CA ARG A 233 7.24 -12.13 -8.26
C ARG A 233 6.33 -12.00 -7.04
N THR A 234 6.65 -11.07 -6.16
CA THR A 234 5.84 -10.73 -4.99
C THR A 234 4.48 -10.20 -5.40
N GLY A 235 4.43 -9.30 -6.40
CA GLY A 235 3.18 -8.73 -6.92
C GLY A 235 2.23 -9.79 -7.48
N VAL A 236 2.75 -10.73 -8.28
CA VAL A 236 1.94 -11.84 -8.83
C VAL A 236 1.35 -12.71 -7.72
N LEU A 237 2.16 -13.09 -6.72
CA LEU A 237 1.68 -13.91 -5.61
C LEU A 237 0.62 -13.16 -4.78
N CYS A 238 0.85 -11.88 -4.46
CA CYS A 238 -0.11 -11.06 -3.72
C CYS A 238 -1.41 -10.83 -4.50
N ALA A 239 -1.34 -10.53 -5.80
CA ALA A 239 -2.52 -10.38 -6.65
C ALA A 239 -3.35 -11.67 -6.72
N THR A 240 -2.68 -12.83 -6.85
CA THR A 240 -3.34 -14.13 -6.84
C THR A 240 -4.00 -14.41 -5.48
N LEU A 241 -3.31 -14.10 -4.38
CA LEU A 241 -3.84 -14.23 -3.02
C LEU A 241 -5.11 -13.38 -2.84
N LEU A 242 -5.06 -12.10 -3.23
CA LEU A 242 -6.21 -11.20 -3.16
C LEU A 242 -7.39 -11.70 -3.99
N ARG A 243 -7.12 -12.20 -5.20
CA ARG A 243 -8.17 -12.78 -6.07
C ARG A 243 -8.83 -14.00 -5.43
N VAL A 244 -8.05 -14.90 -4.85
CA VAL A 244 -8.55 -16.09 -4.14
C VAL A 244 -9.33 -15.70 -2.88
N ALA A 245 -8.92 -14.61 -2.21
CA ALA A 245 -9.62 -14.05 -1.06
C ALA A 245 -10.91 -13.30 -1.41
N GLY A 246 -11.25 -13.15 -2.70
CA GLY A 246 -12.49 -12.51 -3.17
C GLY A 246 -12.39 -11.00 -3.37
N ALA A 247 -11.18 -10.43 -3.41
CA ALA A 247 -11.00 -9.03 -3.74
C ALA A 247 -11.43 -8.75 -5.20
N ASP A 248 -12.03 -7.58 -5.43
CA ASP A 248 -12.34 -7.10 -6.78
C ASP A 248 -11.08 -6.70 -7.54
N GLU A 249 -11.22 -6.50 -8.83
CA GLU A 249 -10.10 -6.18 -9.72
C GLU A 249 -9.45 -4.83 -9.39
N ASP A 250 -10.25 -3.83 -9.05
CA ASP A 250 -9.76 -2.50 -8.72
C ASP A 250 -8.90 -2.52 -7.46
N ALA A 251 -9.32 -3.25 -6.43
CA ALA A 251 -8.55 -3.43 -5.20
C ALA A 251 -7.22 -4.16 -5.45
N ILE A 252 -7.21 -5.16 -6.36
CA ILE A 252 -5.99 -5.89 -6.73
C ILE A 252 -5.03 -4.97 -7.49
N ILE A 253 -5.53 -4.22 -8.46
CA ILE A 253 -4.74 -3.26 -9.24
C ILE A 253 -4.17 -2.18 -8.31
N GLU A 254 -4.97 -1.66 -7.41
CA GLU A 254 -4.53 -0.66 -6.45
C GLU A 254 -3.42 -1.18 -5.53
N ASP A 255 -3.57 -2.39 -4.96
CA ASP A 255 -2.50 -3.00 -4.16
C ASP A 255 -1.21 -3.15 -4.97
N TYR A 256 -1.32 -3.55 -6.24
CA TYR A 256 -0.15 -3.68 -7.11
C TYR A 256 0.51 -2.33 -7.40
N LEU A 257 -0.24 -1.30 -7.75
CA LEU A 257 0.29 0.02 -8.12
C LEU A 257 0.97 0.76 -6.96
N ARG A 258 0.64 0.44 -5.72
CA ARG A 258 1.37 0.97 -4.53
C ARG A 258 2.84 0.62 -4.50
N VAL A 259 3.28 -0.34 -5.29
CA VAL A 259 4.70 -0.63 -5.42
C VAL A 259 5.50 0.59 -5.91
N ASN A 260 4.89 1.51 -6.63
CA ASN A 260 5.53 2.74 -7.06
C ASN A 260 5.87 3.67 -5.88
N GLU A 261 5.01 3.70 -4.86
CA GLU A 261 5.27 4.41 -3.60
C GLU A 261 6.35 3.70 -2.78
N ASP A 262 6.30 2.36 -2.73
CA ASP A 262 7.27 1.54 -2.01
C ASP A 262 8.68 1.65 -2.59
N HIS A 263 8.81 2.08 -3.85
CA HIS A 263 10.07 2.20 -4.59
C HIS A 263 10.40 3.63 -5.03
N ALA A 264 9.71 4.64 -4.50
CA ALA A 264 9.87 6.03 -4.95
C ALA A 264 11.33 6.51 -4.87
N ASP A 265 12.05 6.15 -3.81
CA ASP A 265 13.46 6.43 -3.61
C ASP A 265 14.38 5.69 -4.59
N LEU A 266 14.09 4.43 -4.91
CA LEU A 266 14.83 3.66 -5.91
C LEU A 266 14.61 4.21 -7.32
N ILE A 267 13.36 4.58 -7.65
CA ILE A 267 13.01 5.18 -8.93
C ILE A 267 13.72 6.52 -9.09
N ALA A 268 13.72 7.37 -8.06
CA ALA A 268 14.40 8.66 -8.08
C ALA A 268 15.93 8.51 -8.22
N ALA A 269 16.53 7.54 -7.51
CA ALA A 269 17.96 7.25 -7.61
C ALA A 269 18.33 6.77 -9.01
N GLU A 270 17.54 5.90 -9.63
CA GLU A 270 17.80 5.40 -10.98
C GLU A 270 17.60 6.48 -12.05
N ALA A 271 16.57 7.31 -11.91
CA ALA A 271 16.36 8.48 -12.79
C ALA A 271 17.58 9.42 -12.74
N SER A 272 18.08 9.74 -11.55
CA SER A 272 19.26 10.59 -11.37
C SER A 272 20.53 9.97 -12.00
N ARG A 273 20.68 8.64 -11.96
CA ARG A 273 21.80 7.94 -12.61
C ARG A 273 21.71 7.97 -14.14
N LEU A 274 20.50 7.86 -14.69
CA LEU A 274 20.26 7.96 -16.12
C LEU A 274 20.54 9.39 -16.63
N ASP A 275 20.10 10.40 -15.90
CA ASP A 275 20.37 11.80 -16.23
C ASP A 275 21.88 12.12 -16.19
N ALA A 276 22.60 11.62 -15.18
CA ALA A 276 24.04 11.76 -15.08
C ALA A 276 24.79 11.03 -16.21
N GLY A 277 24.31 9.87 -16.65
CA GLY A 277 24.88 9.12 -17.77
C GLY A 277 24.58 9.69 -19.15
N MET A 278 23.59 10.57 -19.26
CA MET A 278 23.26 11.29 -20.50
C MET A 278 24.08 12.58 -20.69
N THR A 279 24.75 13.08 -19.63
CA THR A 279 25.60 14.28 -19.72
C THR A 279 27.04 13.98 -20.13
N ASP A 280 27.43 12.70 -20.22
CA ASP A 280 28.78 12.26 -20.60
C ASP A 280 28.89 11.75 -22.06
N TYR A 281 27.94 12.15 -22.95
CA TYR A 281 28.00 11.87 -24.38
C TYR A 281 28.03 13.13 -25.24
#